data_a77dd08d1f29fa45efa8a870bffd4b35
#
_entry.id   a77dd08d1f29fa45efa8a870bffd4b35
#
_cell.length_a   1.000
_cell.length_b   1.000
_cell.length_c   1.000
_cell.angle_alpha   90.00
_cell.angle_beta   90.00
_cell.angle_gamma   90.00
#
_symmetry.space_group_name_H-M   'P 1'
#
loop_
_entity.id
_entity.type
_entity.pdbx_description
1 polymer ?
#
loop_
_entity_poly.entity_id
_entity_poly.type
_entity_poly.pdbx_seq_one_letter_code
_entity_poly.pdbx_strand_id
1 'polypeptide(L)'
;MEILNNRYYIVRNGDFATDGNTKILYCIFSILLSIEDYINNNSINCFSIMIGSTIIWTIIEYILYITNTRIIKPMYIYFLEKKIELPKYISLFLQGFQEGGFITTVGLYFGDRLNNINYLIIYHSLIIFMIINIITKYNIIKSSKRHINTYESLIIMGLVTIYNFKMIYQNPEHIWRQLKMFTSMVYLSSIWTFFTWYKGFRTAEVYLMNENNKYIKKQVNTLDIFLILLYDIIFEIGIAYLTFYNLFII
;
A
#
# COMPACT_ATOMS: atom_id res chain seq x y z
N MET A 1 -2.66 11.42 26.58
CA MET A 1 -1.61 12.31 26.04
C MET A 1 -0.28 11.60 25.77
N GLU A 2 0.14 10.59 26.53
CA GLU A 2 1.41 9.87 26.31
C GLU A 2 1.56 9.25 24.92
N ILE A 3 0.49 8.69 24.34
CA ILE A 3 0.54 8.06 23.01
C ILE A 3 0.94 9.05 21.90
N LEU A 4 0.55 10.32 22.02
CA LEU A 4 0.82 11.36 21.01
C LEU A 4 2.28 11.83 21.01
N ASN A 5 2.99 11.64 22.11
CA ASN A 5 4.41 12.02 22.24
C ASN A 5 5.36 10.89 21.79
N ASN A 6 4.83 9.69 21.52
CA ASN A 6 5.62 8.56 21.08
C ASN A 6 5.85 8.59 19.58
N ARG A 7 6.95 7.99 19.15
CA ARG A 7 7.25 7.80 17.72
C ARG A 7 7.08 6.34 17.33
N TYR A 8 6.27 6.12 16.32
CA TYR A 8 5.99 4.80 15.77
C TYR A 8 6.62 4.67 14.39
N TYR A 9 7.21 3.52 14.12
CA TYR A 9 7.87 3.24 12.86
C TYR A 9 7.44 1.88 12.33
N ILE A 10 7.13 1.83 11.04
CA ILE A 10 7.06 0.58 10.29
C ILE A 10 8.44 0.32 9.69
N VAL A 11 8.99 -0.85 9.97
CA VAL A 11 10.31 -1.27 9.51
C VAL A 11 10.15 -2.38 8.48
N ARG A 12 10.71 -2.18 7.29
CA ARG A 12 10.79 -3.18 6.23
C ARG A 12 12.23 -3.72 6.18
N ASN A 13 12.36 -5.02 6.35
CA ASN A 13 13.65 -5.72 6.35
C ASN A 13 13.92 -6.46 5.04
N GLY A 14 12.96 -6.48 4.10
CA GLY A 14 13.12 -7.16 2.83
C GLY A 14 13.71 -6.26 1.74
N ASP A 15 14.45 -6.84 0.81
CA ASP A 15 14.99 -6.13 -0.36
C ASP A 15 13.97 -5.97 -1.50
N PHE A 16 12.73 -6.41 -1.32
CA PHE A 16 11.64 -6.27 -2.29
C PHE A 16 11.35 -4.79 -2.68
N ALA A 17 11.72 -3.83 -1.85
CA ALA A 17 11.60 -2.41 -2.17
C ALA A 17 12.47 -1.98 -3.36
N THR A 18 13.57 -2.72 -3.63
CA THR A 18 14.54 -2.43 -4.70
C THR A 18 14.30 -3.24 -5.99
N ASP A 19 13.31 -4.13 -6.01
CA ASP A 19 13.00 -4.99 -7.15
C ASP A 19 12.11 -4.29 -8.18
N GLY A 20 12.72 -3.78 -9.23
CA GLY A 20 12.03 -3.13 -10.35
C GLY A 20 11.23 -4.10 -11.21
N ASN A 21 11.73 -5.35 -11.42
CA ASN A 21 11.04 -6.34 -12.25
C ASN A 21 9.65 -6.67 -11.72
N THR A 22 9.53 -6.93 -10.41
CA THR A 22 8.22 -7.23 -9.80
C THR A 22 7.28 -6.02 -9.88
N LYS A 23 7.79 -4.79 -9.74
CA LYS A 23 6.96 -3.58 -9.87
C LYS A 23 6.45 -3.38 -11.30
N ILE A 24 7.30 -3.62 -12.30
CA ILE A 24 6.88 -3.62 -13.72
C ILE A 24 5.81 -4.68 -13.97
N LEU A 25 5.97 -5.88 -13.38
CA LEU A 25 4.97 -6.93 -13.50
C LEU A 25 3.61 -6.51 -12.91
N TYR A 26 3.60 -5.81 -11.77
CA TYR A 26 2.37 -5.25 -11.20
C TYR A 26 1.75 -4.17 -12.08
N CYS A 27 2.57 -3.35 -12.76
CA CYS A 27 2.09 -2.39 -13.76
C CYS A 27 1.37 -3.11 -14.91
N ILE A 28 2.04 -4.11 -15.51
CA ILE A 28 1.48 -4.90 -16.61
C ILE A 28 0.18 -5.57 -16.18
N PHE A 29 0.17 -6.21 -15.02
CA PHE A 29 -1.01 -6.89 -14.50
C PHE A 29 -2.21 -5.92 -14.31
N SER A 30 -1.97 -4.74 -13.71
CA SER A 30 -3.04 -3.73 -13.54
C SER A 30 -3.58 -3.22 -14.87
N ILE A 31 -2.72 -3.02 -15.87
CA ILE A 31 -3.13 -2.63 -17.21
C ILE A 31 -4.00 -3.72 -17.84
N LEU A 32 -3.60 -5.00 -17.72
CA LEU A 32 -4.38 -6.12 -18.25
C LEU A 32 -5.75 -6.24 -17.59
N LEU A 33 -5.85 -6.06 -16.26
CA LEU A 33 -7.13 -6.02 -15.56
C LEU A 33 -8.00 -4.87 -16.03
N SER A 34 -7.41 -3.69 -16.26
CA SER A 34 -8.15 -2.51 -16.75
C SER A 34 -8.63 -2.69 -18.19
N ILE A 35 -7.84 -3.34 -19.05
CA ILE A 35 -8.24 -3.69 -20.41
C ILE A 35 -9.39 -4.70 -20.39
N GLU A 36 -9.30 -5.73 -19.56
CA GLU A 36 -10.36 -6.74 -19.42
C GLU A 36 -11.67 -6.10 -18.94
N ASP A 37 -11.59 -5.20 -17.92
CA ASP A 37 -12.78 -4.49 -17.44
C ASP A 37 -13.41 -3.60 -18.52
N TYR A 38 -12.59 -2.94 -19.33
CA TYR A 38 -13.08 -2.15 -20.45
C TYR A 38 -13.76 -3.00 -21.52
N ILE A 39 -13.15 -4.12 -21.92
CA ILE A 39 -13.70 -5.00 -22.97
C ILE A 39 -15.01 -5.66 -22.52
N ASN A 40 -15.07 -6.18 -21.30
CA ASN A 40 -16.21 -6.98 -20.85
C ASN A 40 -17.35 -6.14 -20.26
N ASN A 41 -17.04 -5.00 -19.64
CA ASN A 41 -18.04 -4.18 -18.96
C ASN A 41 -18.22 -2.78 -19.59
N ASN A 42 -17.46 -2.45 -20.63
CA ASN A 42 -17.40 -1.11 -21.22
C ASN A 42 -17.14 -0.01 -20.17
N SER A 43 -16.31 -0.33 -19.16
CA SER A 43 -16.03 0.50 -17.99
C SER A 43 -14.59 1.04 -18.04
N ILE A 44 -14.42 2.34 -17.91
CA ILE A 44 -13.11 3.00 -17.81
C ILE A 44 -12.66 3.15 -16.35
N ASN A 45 -13.45 2.68 -15.37
CA ASN A 45 -13.24 2.94 -13.96
C ASN A 45 -11.89 2.41 -13.45
N CYS A 46 -11.49 1.19 -13.87
CA CYS A 46 -10.19 0.64 -13.52
C CYS A 46 -9.02 1.45 -14.09
N PHE A 47 -9.15 1.99 -15.30
CA PHE A 47 -8.14 2.90 -15.87
C PHE A 47 -8.09 4.23 -15.11
N SER A 48 -9.24 4.84 -14.84
CA SER A 48 -9.33 6.12 -14.14
C SER A 48 -8.69 6.04 -12.75
N ILE A 49 -9.06 5.04 -11.96
CA ILE A 49 -8.51 4.88 -10.61
C ILE A 49 -7.02 4.51 -10.65
N MET A 50 -6.59 3.66 -11.59
CA MET A 50 -5.20 3.27 -11.75
C MET A 50 -4.31 4.48 -12.05
N ILE A 51 -4.68 5.28 -13.03
CA ILE A 51 -3.89 6.45 -13.46
C ILE A 51 -3.91 7.51 -12.37
N GLY A 52 -5.10 7.87 -11.88
CA GLY A 52 -5.28 8.93 -10.89
C GLY A 52 -4.55 8.63 -9.58
N SER A 53 -4.71 7.42 -9.04
CA SER A 53 -4.02 7.02 -7.80
C SER A 53 -2.51 6.89 -7.99
N THR A 54 -2.04 6.46 -9.17
CA THR A 54 -0.59 6.42 -9.49
C THR A 54 0.01 7.82 -9.46
N ILE A 55 -0.65 8.79 -10.10
CA ILE A 55 -0.16 10.18 -10.14
C ILE A 55 -0.08 10.75 -8.73
N ILE A 56 -1.17 10.67 -7.97
CA ILE A 56 -1.22 11.22 -6.60
C ILE A 56 -0.17 10.54 -5.72
N TRP A 57 -0.07 9.20 -5.76
CA TRP A 57 0.88 8.48 -4.93
C TRP A 57 2.33 8.74 -5.33
N THR A 58 2.61 8.92 -6.62
CA THR A 58 3.95 9.32 -7.10
C THR A 58 4.34 10.70 -6.54
N ILE A 59 3.40 11.65 -6.49
CA ILE A 59 3.61 12.97 -5.88
C ILE A 59 3.87 12.81 -4.39
N ILE A 60 3.10 11.99 -3.68
CA ILE A 60 3.31 11.69 -2.25
C ILE A 60 4.71 11.11 -2.03
N GLU A 61 5.13 10.11 -2.81
CA GLU A 61 6.47 9.51 -2.71
C GLU A 61 7.58 10.56 -2.95
N TYR A 62 7.37 11.44 -3.91
CA TYR A 62 8.30 12.53 -4.17
C TYR A 62 8.40 13.51 -2.98
N ILE A 63 7.26 13.88 -2.37
CA ILE A 63 7.22 14.74 -1.18
C ILE A 63 7.93 14.03 -0.01
N LEU A 64 7.62 12.76 0.27
CA LEU A 64 8.26 11.98 1.33
C LEU A 64 9.78 11.87 1.14
N TYR A 65 10.21 11.83 -0.13
CA TYR A 65 11.62 11.83 -0.47
C TYR A 65 12.29 13.18 -0.19
N ILE A 66 11.75 14.30 -0.68
CA ILE A 66 12.37 15.64 -0.50
C ILE A 66 12.34 16.11 0.96
N THR A 67 11.36 15.65 1.75
CA THR A 67 11.27 15.93 3.19
C THR A 67 12.12 14.97 4.04
N ASN A 68 12.87 14.05 3.43
CA ASN A 68 13.65 13.01 4.11
C ASN A 68 12.83 12.13 5.08
N THR A 69 11.52 12.11 4.95
CA THR A 69 10.61 11.26 5.75
C THR A 69 10.76 9.79 5.34
N ARG A 70 11.08 9.54 4.07
CA ARG A 70 11.33 8.21 3.51
C ARG A 70 12.65 8.16 2.74
N ILE A 71 13.52 7.22 3.12
CA ILE A 71 14.74 6.93 2.35
C ILE A 71 14.36 6.00 1.21
N ILE A 72 14.58 6.46 -0.03
CA ILE A 72 14.34 5.65 -1.23
C ILE A 72 15.67 5.04 -1.64
N LYS A 73 15.72 3.71 -1.62
CA LYS A 73 16.87 2.95 -2.12
C LYS A 73 16.83 2.88 -3.65
N PRO A 74 17.99 2.76 -4.32
CA PRO A 74 18.05 2.49 -5.75
C PRO A 74 17.24 1.26 -6.11
N MET A 75 16.49 1.35 -7.20
CA MET A 75 15.70 0.25 -7.75
C MET A 75 16.42 -0.35 -8.94
N TYR A 76 16.36 -1.66 -9.08
CA TYR A 76 17.11 -2.39 -10.11
C TYR A 76 16.17 -3.24 -10.95
N ILE A 77 16.49 -3.31 -12.24
CA ILE A 77 15.95 -4.30 -13.18
C ILE A 77 17.04 -5.32 -13.49
N TYR A 78 16.66 -6.59 -13.51
CA TYR A 78 17.53 -7.69 -13.95
C TYR A 78 17.05 -8.14 -15.33
N PHE A 79 17.90 -7.97 -16.33
CA PHE A 79 17.63 -8.36 -17.71
C PHE A 79 18.87 -9.02 -18.32
N LEU A 80 18.71 -10.25 -18.84
CA LEU A 80 19.81 -11.03 -19.45
C LEU A 80 21.09 -10.99 -18.59
N GLU A 81 20.97 -11.37 -17.31
CA GLU A 81 22.06 -11.42 -16.31
C GLU A 81 22.65 -10.04 -15.93
N LYS A 82 22.22 -8.97 -16.58
CA LYS A 82 22.65 -7.61 -16.26
C LYS A 82 21.74 -7.00 -15.20
N LYS A 83 22.38 -6.39 -14.19
CA LYS A 83 21.72 -5.58 -13.18
C LYS A 83 21.78 -4.11 -13.62
N ILE A 84 20.63 -3.53 -13.92
CA ILE A 84 20.51 -2.15 -14.38
C ILE A 84 19.85 -1.32 -13.29
N GLU A 85 20.49 -0.27 -12.84
CA GLU A 85 19.90 0.69 -11.90
C GLU A 85 18.96 1.63 -12.63
N LEU A 86 17.75 1.76 -12.08
CA LEU A 86 16.74 2.67 -12.65
C LEU A 86 16.99 4.11 -12.23
N PRO A 87 16.80 5.08 -13.14
CA PRO A 87 16.75 6.48 -12.79
C PRO A 87 15.74 6.73 -11.64
N LYS A 88 16.09 7.65 -10.76
CA LYS A 88 15.34 7.94 -9.53
C LYS A 88 13.87 8.24 -9.76
N TYR A 89 13.56 9.06 -10.76
CA TYR A 89 12.16 9.42 -11.08
C TYR A 89 11.35 8.21 -11.56
N ILE A 90 11.98 7.29 -12.29
CA ILE A 90 11.35 6.03 -12.68
C ILE A 90 11.11 5.16 -11.45
N SER A 91 12.07 5.10 -10.53
CA SER A 91 11.91 4.37 -9.25
C SER A 91 10.77 4.93 -8.41
N LEU A 92 10.64 6.26 -8.33
CA LEU A 92 9.53 6.94 -7.65
C LEU A 92 8.18 6.63 -8.31
N PHE A 93 8.13 6.70 -9.64
CA PHE A 93 6.92 6.36 -10.39
C PHE A 93 6.49 4.91 -10.17
N LEU A 94 7.42 3.95 -10.28
CA LEU A 94 7.10 2.54 -10.05
C LEU A 94 6.68 2.26 -8.59
N GLN A 95 7.23 2.99 -7.63
CA GLN A 95 6.79 2.93 -6.23
C GLN A 95 5.38 3.47 -6.08
N GLY A 96 5.10 4.66 -6.65
CA GLY A 96 3.77 5.27 -6.64
C GLY A 96 2.74 4.40 -7.36
N PHE A 97 3.13 3.78 -8.48
CA PHE A 97 2.26 2.84 -9.18
C PHE A 97 1.93 1.62 -8.31
N GLN A 98 2.93 1.00 -7.68
CA GLN A 98 2.69 -0.17 -6.84
C GLN A 98 1.82 0.17 -5.63
N GLU A 99 2.11 1.26 -4.93
CA GLU A 99 1.40 1.64 -3.70
C GLU A 99 0.03 2.29 -4.02
N GLY A 100 -0.12 3.01 -5.12
CA GLY A 100 -1.39 3.62 -5.55
C GLY A 100 -2.11 2.77 -6.59
N GLY A 101 -1.62 2.80 -7.83
CA GLY A 101 -2.31 2.24 -8.99
C GLY A 101 -2.61 0.76 -8.89
N PHE A 102 -1.64 -0.08 -8.50
CA PHE A 102 -1.85 -1.52 -8.39
C PHE A 102 -2.86 -1.88 -7.31
N ILE A 103 -2.72 -1.35 -6.10
CA ILE A 103 -3.61 -1.71 -4.98
C ILE A 103 -5.05 -1.28 -5.25
N THR A 104 -5.25 -0.07 -5.77
CA THR A 104 -6.60 0.46 -6.06
C THR A 104 -7.25 -0.27 -7.22
N THR A 105 -6.49 -0.57 -8.29
CA THR A 105 -7.00 -1.32 -9.44
C THR A 105 -7.41 -2.74 -9.03
N VAL A 106 -6.53 -3.46 -8.32
CA VAL A 106 -6.82 -4.81 -7.81
C VAL A 106 -8.01 -4.76 -6.86
N GLY A 107 -8.06 -3.76 -5.96
CA GLY A 107 -9.16 -3.58 -5.02
C GLY A 107 -10.50 -3.39 -5.71
N LEU A 108 -10.58 -2.49 -6.68
CA LEU A 108 -11.82 -2.22 -7.43
C LEU A 108 -12.21 -3.40 -8.32
N TYR A 109 -11.26 -3.89 -9.13
CA TYR A 109 -11.51 -4.95 -10.10
C TYR A 109 -12.03 -6.23 -9.45
N PHE A 110 -11.33 -6.74 -8.43
CA PHE A 110 -11.76 -7.95 -7.72
C PHE A 110 -12.92 -7.67 -6.77
N GLY A 111 -13.00 -6.46 -6.19
CA GLY A 111 -14.14 -6.04 -5.39
C GLY A 111 -15.46 -6.18 -6.15
N ASP A 112 -15.51 -5.72 -7.39
CA ASP A 112 -16.70 -5.85 -8.25
C ASP A 112 -17.03 -7.31 -8.61
N ARG A 113 -16.09 -8.25 -8.49
CA ARG A 113 -16.18 -9.65 -8.94
C ARG A 113 -16.14 -10.70 -7.82
N LEU A 114 -16.26 -10.28 -6.55
CA LEU A 114 -16.18 -11.19 -5.40
C LEU A 114 -17.17 -12.36 -5.42
N ASN A 115 -18.29 -12.21 -6.11
CA ASN A 115 -19.32 -13.26 -6.21
C ASN A 115 -19.03 -14.32 -7.29
N ASN A 116 -17.97 -14.15 -8.08
CA ASN A 116 -17.63 -15.06 -9.18
C ASN A 116 -16.40 -15.90 -8.81
N ILE A 117 -16.58 -17.22 -8.77
CA ILE A 117 -15.54 -18.16 -8.34
C ILE A 117 -14.28 -18.11 -9.23
N ASN A 118 -14.43 -17.88 -10.53
CA ASN A 118 -13.28 -17.83 -11.44
C ASN A 118 -12.37 -16.62 -11.11
N TYR A 119 -12.96 -15.46 -10.83
CA TYR A 119 -12.20 -14.28 -10.44
C TYR A 119 -11.59 -14.42 -9.03
N LEU A 120 -12.27 -15.13 -8.11
CA LEU A 120 -11.69 -15.46 -6.81
C LEU A 120 -10.46 -16.36 -6.95
N ILE A 121 -10.48 -17.34 -7.87
CA ILE A 121 -9.32 -18.19 -8.14
C ILE A 121 -8.15 -17.35 -8.67
N ILE A 122 -8.40 -16.44 -9.62
CA ILE A 122 -7.37 -15.54 -10.16
C ILE A 122 -6.81 -14.64 -9.05
N TYR A 123 -7.68 -14.10 -8.20
CA TYR A 123 -7.28 -13.24 -7.08
C TYR A 123 -6.38 -13.98 -6.07
N HIS A 124 -6.77 -15.19 -5.67
CA HIS A 124 -5.94 -16.00 -4.77
C HIS A 124 -4.65 -16.48 -5.44
N SER A 125 -4.67 -16.73 -6.74
CA SER A 125 -3.45 -17.04 -7.51
C SER A 125 -2.46 -15.87 -7.51
N LEU A 126 -2.95 -14.64 -7.63
CA LEU A 126 -2.12 -13.43 -7.48
C LEU A 126 -1.50 -13.37 -6.06
N ILE A 127 -2.29 -13.59 -5.02
CA ILE A 127 -1.81 -13.59 -3.63
C ILE A 127 -0.73 -14.66 -3.43
N ILE A 128 -0.98 -15.88 -3.91
CA ILE A 128 -0.01 -16.98 -3.84
C ILE A 128 1.27 -16.63 -4.58
N PHE A 129 1.17 -16.05 -5.78
CA PHE A 129 2.33 -15.57 -6.53
C PHE A 129 3.14 -14.54 -5.73
N MET A 130 2.49 -13.57 -5.09
CA MET A 130 3.15 -12.58 -4.24
C MET A 130 3.88 -13.24 -3.05
N ILE A 131 3.25 -14.23 -2.41
CA ILE A 131 3.83 -14.99 -1.30
C ILE A 131 5.05 -15.81 -1.76
N ILE A 132 4.94 -16.52 -2.88
CA ILE A 132 6.05 -17.31 -3.44
C ILE A 132 7.24 -16.40 -3.75
N ASN A 133 7.01 -15.24 -4.35
CA ASN A 133 8.08 -14.26 -4.61
C ASN A 133 8.82 -13.86 -3.33
N ILE A 134 8.09 -13.63 -2.22
CA ILE A 134 8.73 -13.28 -0.94
C ILE A 134 9.64 -14.41 -0.47
N ILE A 135 9.15 -15.66 -0.53
CA ILE A 135 9.90 -16.81 0.00
C ILE A 135 11.14 -17.11 -0.84
N THR A 136 11.03 -17.01 -2.17
CA THR A 136 12.04 -17.53 -3.09
C THR A 136 13.06 -16.46 -3.55
N LYS A 137 12.65 -15.20 -3.54
CA LYS A 137 13.41 -14.15 -4.23
C LYS A 137 14.09 -13.16 -3.29
N TYR A 138 13.53 -12.95 -2.08
CA TYR A 138 13.96 -11.86 -1.22
C TYR A 138 14.76 -12.30 0.00
N ASN A 139 15.69 -11.45 0.39
CA ASN A 139 16.53 -11.62 1.58
C ASN A 139 16.08 -10.68 2.69
N ILE A 140 16.34 -11.10 3.95
CA ILE A 140 16.09 -10.27 5.13
C ILE A 140 17.25 -9.29 5.28
N ILE A 141 17.10 -8.12 4.67
CA ILE A 141 18.06 -7.01 4.78
C ILE A 141 17.28 -5.78 5.22
N LYS A 142 17.76 -5.06 6.23
CA LYS A 142 17.11 -3.81 6.67
C LYS A 142 17.05 -2.82 5.50
N SER A 143 15.85 -2.64 4.93
CA SER A 143 15.67 -1.91 3.69
C SER A 143 15.17 -0.48 3.92
N SER A 144 14.19 -0.29 4.77
CA SER A 144 13.62 1.03 5.04
C SER A 144 12.95 1.09 6.39
N LYS A 145 12.82 2.31 6.91
CA LYS A 145 12.09 2.63 8.12
C LYS A 145 11.22 3.84 7.83
N ARG A 146 9.92 3.71 8.00
CA ARG A 146 8.96 4.79 7.83
C ARG A 146 8.44 5.26 9.18
N HIS A 147 8.60 6.53 9.46
CA HIS A 147 7.99 7.18 10.62
C HIS A 147 6.49 7.35 10.39
N ILE A 148 5.71 6.93 11.36
CA ILE A 148 4.30 7.27 11.45
C ILE A 148 4.23 8.42 12.45
N ASN A 149 4.07 9.63 11.95
CA ASN A 149 3.84 10.77 12.82
C ASN A 149 2.43 10.67 13.41
N THR A 150 2.33 10.41 14.69
CA THR A 150 1.06 10.13 15.35
C THR A 150 0.08 11.28 15.28
N TYR A 151 0.55 12.51 15.51
CA TYR A 151 -0.33 13.68 15.54
C TYR A 151 -0.79 14.09 14.14
N GLU A 152 0.16 14.28 13.22
CA GLU A 152 -0.13 14.66 11.83
C GLU A 152 -0.91 13.56 11.10
N SER A 153 -0.56 12.29 11.32
CA SER A 153 -1.30 11.15 10.75
C SER A 153 -2.74 11.11 11.24
N LEU A 154 -3.00 11.36 12.53
CA LEU A 154 -4.37 11.39 13.06
C LEU A 154 -5.20 12.52 12.45
N ILE A 155 -4.62 13.70 12.26
CA ILE A 155 -5.32 14.82 11.61
C ILE A 155 -5.62 14.49 10.15
N ILE A 156 -4.62 14.05 9.38
CA ILE A 156 -4.79 13.71 7.96
C ILE A 156 -5.80 12.59 7.81
N MET A 157 -5.67 11.51 8.59
CA MET A 157 -6.60 10.38 8.54
C MET A 157 -8.00 10.75 9.00
N GLY A 158 -8.13 11.66 9.97
CA GLY A 158 -9.42 12.22 10.38
C GLY A 158 -10.10 12.98 9.23
N LEU A 159 -9.37 13.87 8.56
CA LEU A 159 -9.88 14.63 7.41
C LEU A 159 -10.28 13.72 6.24
N VAL A 160 -9.44 12.74 5.91
CA VAL A 160 -9.70 11.74 4.87
C VAL A 160 -10.94 10.91 5.20
N THR A 161 -11.09 10.50 6.46
CA THR A 161 -12.25 9.75 6.93
C THR A 161 -13.53 10.58 6.82
N ILE A 162 -13.51 11.83 7.29
CA ILE A 162 -14.64 12.76 7.18
C ILE A 162 -15.02 12.98 5.71
N TYR A 163 -14.02 13.19 4.83
CA TYR A 163 -14.26 13.31 3.40
C TYR A 163 -14.95 12.08 2.81
N ASN A 164 -14.45 10.87 3.09
CA ASN A 164 -15.04 9.63 2.61
C ASN A 164 -16.47 9.43 3.12
N PHE A 165 -16.75 9.69 4.41
CA PHE A 165 -18.10 9.64 4.94
C PHE A 165 -19.05 10.64 4.29
N LYS A 166 -18.58 11.87 4.02
CA LYS A 166 -19.35 12.87 3.29
C LYS A 166 -19.70 12.38 1.88
N MET A 167 -18.73 11.80 1.16
CA MET A 167 -18.95 11.28 -0.18
C MET A 167 -19.92 10.09 -0.19
N ILE A 168 -19.82 9.17 0.76
CA ILE A 168 -20.76 8.07 0.95
C ILE A 168 -22.19 8.60 1.24
N TYR A 169 -22.31 9.61 2.08
CA TYR A 169 -23.60 10.22 2.39
C TYR A 169 -24.24 10.90 1.19
N GLN A 170 -23.43 11.56 0.35
CA GLN A 170 -23.90 12.24 -0.86
C GLN A 170 -24.21 11.28 -2.01
N ASN A 171 -23.58 10.09 -2.04
CA ASN A 171 -23.70 9.10 -3.11
C ASN A 171 -23.97 7.70 -2.53
N PRO A 172 -25.10 7.47 -1.87
CA PRO A 172 -25.39 6.23 -1.14
C PRO A 172 -25.45 4.99 -2.06
N GLU A 173 -25.71 5.16 -3.35
CA GLU A 173 -25.71 4.09 -4.35
C GLU A 173 -24.32 3.46 -4.54
N HIS A 174 -23.25 4.18 -4.23
CA HIS A 174 -21.88 3.68 -4.33
C HIS A 174 -21.37 2.93 -3.08
N ILE A 175 -22.12 2.93 -1.97
CA ILE A 175 -21.66 2.38 -0.68
C ILE A 175 -21.24 0.91 -0.78
N TRP A 176 -22.02 0.09 -1.47
CA TRP A 176 -21.74 -1.34 -1.60
C TRP A 176 -20.50 -1.60 -2.45
N ARG A 177 -20.29 -0.81 -3.51
CA ARG A 177 -19.12 -0.93 -4.36
C ARG A 177 -17.86 -0.49 -3.63
N GLN A 178 -17.93 0.61 -2.86
CA GLN A 178 -16.84 1.06 -1.99
C GLN A 178 -16.51 0.01 -0.92
N LEU A 179 -17.51 -0.59 -0.30
CA LEU A 179 -17.31 -1.64 0.70
C LEU A 179 -16.64 -2.89 0.10
N LYS A 180 -17.02 -3.30 -1.09
CA LYS A 180 -16.39 -4.41 -1.81
C LYS A 180 -14.94 -4.10 -2.15
N MET A 181 -14.65 -2.90 -2.66
CA MET A 181 -13.29 -2.45 -2.93
C MET A 181 -12.45 -2.42 -1.64
N PHE A 182 -12.97 -1.83 -0.56
CA PHE A 182 -12.35 -1.82 0.76
C PHE A 182 -12.00 -3.23 1.24
N THR A 183 -12.98 -4.14 1.19
CA THR A 183 -12.80 -5.54 1.63
C THR A 183 -11.72 -6.24 0.82
N SER A 184 -11.70 -6.06 -0.50
CA SER A 184 -10.68 -6.63 -1.37
C SER A 184 -9.28 -6.09 -1.02
N MET A 185 -9.12 -4.77 -0.90
CA MET A 185 -7.82 -4.17 -0.55
C MET A 185 -7.33 -4.60 0.83
N VAL A 186 -8.21 -4.57 1.84
CA VAL A 186 -7.86 -4.96 3.22
C VAL A 186 -7.49 -6.44 3.28
N TYR A 187 -8.21 -7.31 2.57
CA TYR A 187 -7.90 -8.74 2.52
C TYR A 187 -6.50 -8.99 1.93
N LEU A 188 -6.21 -8.45 0.75
CA LEU A 188 -4.89 -8.57 0.11
C LEU A 188 -3.78 -8.04 1.02
N SER A 189 -3.98 -6.83 1.56
CA SER A 189 -2.98 -6.16 2.39
C SER A 189 -2.76 -6.86 3.74
N SER A 190 -3.81 -7.47 4.31
CA SER A 190 -3.70 -8.24 5.53
C SER A 190 -2.83 -9.48 5.32
N ILE A 191 -3.10 -10.26 4.27
CA ILE A 191 -2.30 -11.45 3.95
C ILE A 191 -0.85 -11.06 3.71
N TRP A 192 -0.61 -10.04 2.87
CA TRP A 192 0.72 -9.54 2.59
C TRP A 192 1.46 -9.07 3.86
N THR A 193 0.82 -8.23 4.67
CA THR A 193 1.44 -7.60 5.84
C THR A 193 1.73 -8.62 6.93
N PHE A 194 0.76 -9.48 7.29
CA PHE A 194 0.95 -10.47 8.34
C PHE A 194 1.89 -11.60 7.92
N PHE A 195 1.86 -11.99 6.65
CA PHE A 195 2.81 -12.96 6.13
C PHE A 195 4.25 -12.42 6.13
N THR A 196 4.46 -11.17 5.68
CA THR A 196 5.78 -10.52 5.71
C THR A 196 6.27 -10.31 7.14
N TRP A 197 5.38 -10.01 8.08
CA TRP A 197 5.73 -9.95 9.50
C TRP A 197 6.13 -11.32 10.05
N TYR A 198 5.34 -12.35 9.81
CA TYR A 198 5.66 -13.72 10.24
C TYR A 198 7.04 -14.18 9.72
N LYS A 199 7.40 -13.81 8.50
CA LYS A 199 8.70 -14.13 7.89
C LYS A 199 9.84 -13.19 8.29
N GLY A 200 9.62 -12.20 9.13
CA GLY A 200 10.63 -11.24 9.59
C GLY A 200 10.95 -10.12 8.58
N PHE A 201 10.25 -10.03 7.45
CA PHE A 201 10.43 -8.98 6.45
C PHE A 201 9.79 -7.65 6.87
N ARG A 202 8.90 -7.65 7.84
CA ARG A 202 8.21 -6.47 8.33
C ARG A 202 8.06 -6.52 9.84
N THR A 203 8.24 -5.35 10.50
CA THR A 203 8.02 -5.21 11.94
C THR A 203 7.71 -3.75 12.28
N ALA A 204 7.47 -3.46 13.55
CA ALA A 204 7.30 -2.11 14.05
C ALA A 204 8.32 -1.80 15.13
N GLU A 205 8.64 -0.51 15.29
CA GLU A 205 9.46 0.02 16.37
C GLU A 205 8.71 1.17 17.04
N VAL A 206 8.82 1.26 18.37
CA VAL A 206 8.25 2.33 19.17
C VAL A 206 9.35 3.02 19.95
N TYR A 207 9.33 4.34 19.95
CA TYR A 207 10.24 5.18 20.73
C TYR A 207 9.41 6.05 21.65
N LEU A 208 9.69 5.98 22.95
CA LEU A 208 9.06 6.79 23.98
C LEU A 208 9.91 8.02 24.25
N MET A 209 9.27 9.17 24.49
CA MET A 209 9.93 10.36 24.99
C MET A 209 10.16 10.20 26.49
N ASN A 210 11.41 10.33 26.95
CA ASN A 210 11.74 10.32 28.37
C ASN A 210 11.63 11.74 28.97
N GLU A 211 11.80 11.85 30.27
CA GLU A 211 11.75 13.12 31.02
C GLU A 211 12.77 14.17 30.52
N ASN A 212 13.87 13.71 29.89
CA ASN A 212 14.91 14.58 29.33
C ASN A 212 14.66 14.92 27.85
N ASN A 213 13.44 14.78 27.34
CA ASN A 213 13.05 15.01 25.95
C ASN A 213 13.86 14.20 24.92
N LYS A 214 14.41 13.03 25.32
CA LYS A 214 15.12 12.12 24.43
C LYS A 214 14.25 10.92 24.10
N TYR A 215 14.28 10.47 22.83
CA TYR A 215 13.56 9.29 22.40
C TYR A 215 14.36 8.02 22.71
N ILE A 216 13.78 7.13 23.50
CA ILE A 216 14.34 5.83 23.86
C ILE A 216 13.51 4.75 23.18
N LYS A 217 14.20 3.81 22.51
CA LYS A 217 13.54 2.67 21.87
C LYS A 217 12.96 1.75 22.93
N LYS A 218 11.64 1.53 22.85
CA LYS A 218 10.94 0.55 23.70
C LYS A 218 11.04 -0.84 23.11
N GLN A 219 11.17 -1.85 23.96
CA GLN A 219 10.93 -3.23 23.54
C GLN A 219 9.44 -3.39 23.28
N VAL A 220 9.10 -3.69 22.01
CA VAL A 220 7.72 -3.80 21.54
C VAL A 220 7.26 -5.25 21.65
N ASN A 221 6.11 -5.49 22.25
CA ASN A 221 5.51 -6.82 22.32
C ASN A 221 4.78 -7.15 21.00
N THR A 222 4.39 -8.40 20.85
CA THR A 222 3.70 -8.89 19.64
C THR A 222 2.37 -8.18 19.39
N LEU A 223 1.63 -7.85 20.46
CA LEU A 223 0.34 -7.15 20.35
C LEU A 223 0.51 -5.72 19.83
N ASP A 224 1.51 -4.99 20.34
CA ASP A 224 1.79 -3.63 19.87
C ASP A 224 2.15 -3.63 18.36
N ILE A 225 2.98 -4.61 17.92
CA ILE A 225 3.34 -4.75 16.51
C ILE A 225 2.08 -5.05 15.68
N PHE A 226 1.25 -5.97 16.12
CA PHE A 226 -0.01 -6.32 15.47
C PHE A 226 -0.93 -5.11 15.31
N LEU A 227 -1.12 -4.32 16.37
CA LEU A 227 -1.98 -3.12 16.33
C LEU A 227 -1.45 -2.05 15.38
N ILE A 228 -0.13 -1.82 15.35
CA ILE A 228 0.50 -0.86 14.43
C ILE A 228 0.32 -1.31 12.97
N LEU A 229 0.52 -2.61 12.69
CA LEU A 229 0.32 -3.16 11.35
C LEU A 229 -1.16 -3.17 10.94
N LEU A 230 -2.06 -3.43 11.89
CA LEU A 230 -3.50 -3.37 11.65
C LEU A 230 -3.96 -1.94 11.34
N TYR A 231 -3.41 -0.93 12.03
CA TYR A 231 -3.65 0.48 11.71
C TYR A 231 -3.25 0.80 10.26
N ASP A 232 -2.06 0.39 9.84
CA ASP A 232 -1.56 0.58 8.46
C ASP A 232 -2.52 -0.05 7.41
N ILE A 233 -3.05 -1.25 7.71
CA ILE A 233 -3.96 -1.95 6.80
C ILE A 233 -5.34 -1.27 6.72
N ILE A 234 -5.95 -1.01 7.87
CA ILE A 234 -7.35 -0.53 7.91
C ILE A 234 -7.44 0.94 7.54
N PHE A 235 -6.59 1.78 8.12
CA PHE A 235 -6.69 3.22 7.91
C PHE A 235 -5.90 3.69 6.69
N GLU A 236 -4.64 3.32 6.55
CA GLU A 236 -3.82 3.82 5.45
C GLU A 236 -4.16 3.15 4.11
N ILE A 237 -4.41 1.83 4.09
CA ILE A 237 -4.77 1.14 2.85
C ILE A 237 -6.28 1.09 2.68
N GLY A 238 -7.03 0.68 3.69
CA GLY A 238 -8.49 0.57 3.58
C GLY A 238 -9.16 1.93 3.36
N ILE A 239 -9.18 2.77 4.41
CA ILE A 239 -9.97 4.02 4.39
C ILE A 239 -9.37 5.07 3.47
N ALA A 240 -8.02 5.29 3.52
CA ALA A 240 -7.41 6.32 2.70
C ALA A 240 -7.55 6.05 1.19
N TYR A 241 -7.48 4.80 0.76
CA TYR A 241 -7.64 4.47 -0.66
C TYR A 241 -9.07 4.59 -1.19
N LEU A 242 -10.09 4.59 -0.33
CA LEU A 242 -11.44 4.95 -0.74
C LEU A 242 -11.53 6.39 -1.26
N THR A 243 -10.62 7.27 -0.85
CA THR A 243 -10.51 8.62 -1.41
C THR A 243 -10.27 8.59 -2.92
N PHE A 244 -9.48 7.65 -3.41
CA PHE A 244 -9.25 7.50 -4.86
C PHE A 244 -10.51 7.04 -5.59
N TYR A 245 -11.32 6.17 -4.97
CA TYR A 245 -12.63 5.84 -5.52
C TYR A 245 -13.50 7.09 -5.65
N ASN A 246 -13.58 7.88 -4.60
CA ASN A 246 -14.39 9.09 -4.55
C ASN A 246 -13.89 10.20 -5.49
N LEU A 247 -12.60 10.24 -5.81
CA LEU A 247 -12.00 11.25 -6.70
C LEU A 247 -12.09 10.88 -8.19
N PHE A 248 -12.09 9.59 -8.51
CA PHE A 248 -11.91 9.14 -9.90
C PHE A 248 -13.07 8.30 -10.45
N ILE A 249 -14.03 7.90 -9.60
CA ILE A 249 -15.17 7.09 -10.00
C ILE A 249 -16.51 7.83 -9.79
N ILE A 250 -16.60 8.64 -8.74
CA ILE A 250 -17.75 9.53 -8.47
C ILE A 250 -17.43 10.93 -9.00
#